data_ac24f9eba432c5a681148113aebe79d9
#
_entry.id   ac24f9eba432c5a681148113aebe79d9
#
_cell.length_a   1.000
_cell.length_b   1.000
_cell.length_c   1.000
_cell.angle_alpha   90.00
_cell.angle_beta   90.00
_cell.angle_gamma   90.00
#
_symmetry.space_group_name_H-M   'P 1'
#
loop_
_entity.id
_entity.type
_entity.pdbx_description
1 polymer ?
#
loop_
_entity_poly.entity_id
_entity_poly.type
_entity_poly.pdbx_seq_one_letter_code
_entity_poly.pdbx_strand_id
1 'polypeptide(L)'
;MLTENKIKEEISLAYVLAVAATKAFSTEITRVDNDSIDATIHCNGYLVNDSTLYSPEIKLQLKATSNANIIEGNIHFPLPIKNYNDLRSKSANPRLLVVLCLPTDRIDWLCHSPSEMILKKCAYFVNLNGLPEKENETSVTIKVPLVNVFSPETLYTLMLKTSKEEEL
;
A
#
# COMPACT_ATOMS: atom_id res chain seq x y z
N MET A 1 -5.52 5.13 25.43
CA MET A 1 -6.24 5.00 24.13
C MET A 1 -5.28 5.40 23.00
N LEU A 2 -5.45 4.80 21.81
CA LEU A 2 -4.62 5.16 20.64
C LEU A 2 -4.98 6.56 20.14
N THR A 3 -3.98 7.27 19.60
CA THR A 3 -4.21 8.52 18.87
C THR A 3 -4.93 8.24 17.54
N GLU A 4 -5.59 9.23 16.96
CA GLU A 4 -6.28 9.07 15.67
C GLU A 4 -5.36 8.57 14.56
N ASN A 5 -4.13 9.09 14.48
CA ASN A 5 -3.14 8.63 13.51
C ASN A 5 -2.79 7.15 13.70
N LYS A 6 -2.63 6.71 14.95
CA LYS A 6 -2.35 5.30 15.23
C LYS A 6 -3.53 4.40 14.86
N ILE A 7 -4.77 4.88 15.04
CA ILE A 7 -5.97 4.14 14.60
C ILE A 7 -6.00 4.03 13.07
N LYS A 8 -5.65 5.11 12.33
CA LYS A 8 -5.55 5.08 10.86
C LYS A 8 -4.51 4.07 10.37
N GLU A 9 -3.36 3.98 11.05
CA GLU A 9 -2.33 2.97 10.76
C GLU A 9 -2.87 1.55 10.92
N GLU A 10 -3.52 1.24 12.07
CA GLU A 10 -4.09 -0.09 12.32
C GLU A 10 -5.19 -0.45 11.29
N ILE A 11 -6.05 0.51 10.90
CA ILE A 11 -7.09 0.27 9.89
C ILE A 11 -6.47 0.06 8.50
N SER A 12 -5.41 0.80 8.15
CA SER A 12 -4.73 0.60 6.86
C SER A 12 -4.08 -0.79 6.77
N LEU A 13 -3.51 -1.26 7.87
CA LEU A 13 -2.97 -2.61 7.97
C LEU A 13 -4.07 -3.67 7.86
N ALA A 14 -5.20 -3.50 8.57
CA ALA A 14 -6.35 -4.41 8.49
C ALA A 14 -6.92 -4.49 7.06
N TYR A 15 -6.98 -3.37 6.33
CA TYR A 15 -7.38 -3.34 4.93
C TYR A 15 -6.45 -4.20 4.06
N VAL A 16 -5.14 -4.01 4.18
CA VAL A 16 -4.15 -4.76 3.39
C VAL A 16 -4.19 -6.26 3.72
N LEU A 17 -4.30 -6.61 5.00
CA LEU A 17 -4.45 -8.00 5.44
C LEU A 17 -5.68 -8.67 4.81
N ALA A 18 -6.83 -7.99 4.82
CA ALA A 18 -8.05 -8.51 4.20
C ALA A 18 -7.89 -8.69 2.68
N VAL A 19 -7.34 -7.69 1.97
CA VAL A 19 -7.09 -7.75 0.52
C VAL A 19 -6.16 -8.90 0.17
N ALA A 20 -5.03 -9.06 0.88
CA ALA A 20 -4.07 -10.12 0.61
C ALA A 20 -4.64 -11.52 0.89
N ALA A 21 -5.35 -11.68 2.00
CA ALA A 21 -5.93 -12.97 2.40
C ALA A 21 -6.95 -13.51 1.39
N THR A 22 -7.74 -12.62 0.73
CA THR A 22 -8.71 -13.05 -0.30
C THR A 22 -8.04 -13.66 -1.54
N LYS A 23 -6.75 -13.40 -1.76
CA LYS A 23 -5.93 -14.00 -2.86
C LYS A 23 -4.98 -15.08 -2.35
N ALA A 24 -5.18 -15.56 -1.12
CA ALA A 24 -4.33 -16.57 -0.48
C ALA A 24 -2.85 -16.13 -0.34
N PHE A 25 -2.58 -14.83 -0.29
CA PHE A 25 -1.27 -14.29 0.03
C PHE A 25 -1.14 -14.09 1.54
N SER A 26 0.04 -14.40 2.09
CA SER A 26 0.36 -14.08 3.47
C SER A 26 0.93 -12.67 3.59
N THR A 27 0.74 -12.06 4.76
CA THR A 27 1.26 -10.72 5.04
C THR A 27 2.10 -10.77 6.30
N GLU A 28 3.34 -10.30 6.22
CA GLU A 28 4.23 -10.08 7.35
C GLU A 28 4.21 -8.60 7.73
N ILE A 29 4.03 -8.31 9.02
CA ILE A 29 4.07 -6.95 9.57
C ILE A 29 5.51 -6.66 9.98
N THR A 30 6.06 -5.55 9.47
CA THR A 30 7.42 -5.13 9.81
C THR A 30 7.46 -4.63 11.25
N ARG A 31 8.23 -5.28 12.09
CA ARG A 31 8.35 -4.92 13.51
C ARG A 31 9.23 -3.69 13.73
N VAL A 32 10.25 -3.52 12.90
CA VAL A 32 11.22 -2.41 13.00
C VAL A 32 11.33 -1.78 11.61
N ASP A 33 10.77 -0.59 11.46
CA ASP A 33 10.82 0.16 10.19
C ASP A 33 12.16 0.88 10.05
N ASN A 34 13.07 0.29 9.29
CA ASN A 34 14.32 0.92 8.90
C ASN A 34 14.25 1.50 7.48
N ASP A 35 13.46 0.87 6.59
CA ASP A 35 13.42 1.10 5.14
C ASP A 35 12.08 1.69 4.67
N SER A 36 11.29 2.27 5.59
CA SER A 36 9.94 2.75 5.28
C SER A 36 9.00 1.63 4.76
N ILE A 37 9.10 0.43 5.35
CA ILE A 37 8.26 -0.72 5.02
C ILE A 37 7.45 -1.13 6.25
N ASP A 38 6.12 -1.06 6.13
CA ASP A 38 5.18 -1.43 7.19
C ASP A 38 4.73 -2.89 7.09
N ALA A 39 4.62 -3.41 5.86
CA ALA A 39 4.19 -4.78 5.60
C ALA A 39 4.85 -5.36 4.35
N THR A 40 4.99 -6.70 4.32
CA THR A 40 5.41 -7.45 3.14
C THR A 40 4.35 -8.50 2.80
N ILE A 41 3.90 -8.53 1.55
CA ILE A 41 2.98 -9.54 1.05
C ILE A 41 3.78 -10.62 0.34
N HIS A 42 3.53 -11.87 0.70
CA HIS A 42 4.22 -13.05 0.17
C HIS A 42 3.25 -13.97 -0.58
N CYS A 43 3.70 -14.46 -1.74
CA CYS A 43 3.15 -15.63 -2.39
C CYS A 43 3.98 -16.84 -2.00
N ASN A 44 3.38 -17.92 -1.57
CA ASN A 44 4.11 -19.15 -1.26
C ASN A 44 4.24 -20.04 -2.51
N GLY A 45 5.49 -20.31 -2.92
CA GLY A 45 5.77 -21.12 -4.11
C GLY A 45 5.68 -20.33 -5.42
N TYR A 46 5.57 -21.04 -6.54
CA TYR A 46 5.32 -20.41 -7.84
C TYR A 46 3.87 -20.01 -7.97
N LEU A 47 3.59 -18.75 -8.33
CA LEU A 47 2.22 -18.26 -8.49
C LEU A 47 1.50 -18.90 -9.69
N VAL A 48 2.23 -19.07 -10.79
CA VAL A 48 1.77 -19.71 -12.02
C VAL A 48 2.91 -20.56 -12.61
N ASN A 49 2.59 -21.46 -13.57
CA ASN A 49 3.57 -22.37 -14.14
C ASN A 49 4.77 -21.69 -14.85
N ASP A 50 4.56 -20.48 -15.37
CA ASP A 50 5.59 -19.68 -16.07
C ASP A 50 6.16 -18.56 -15.17
N SER A 51 5.98 -18.64 -13.85
CA SER A 51 6.67 -17.76 -12.91
C SER A 51 8.18 -18.06 -12.91
N THR A 52 9.00 -17.02 -12.90
CA THR A 52 10.47 -17.12 -12.78
C THR A 52 10.91 -17.13 -11.32
N LEU A 53 10.21 -16.39 -10.46
CA LEU A 53 10.51 -16.31 -9.04
C LEU A 53 9.71 -17.31 -8.22
N TYR A 54 10.41 -18.01 -7.33
CA TYR A 54 9.81 -18.82 -6.27
C TYR A 54 9.55 -17.92 -5.05
N SER A 55 8.31 -17.97 -4.53
CA SER A 55 7.89 -17.14 -3.38
C SER A 55 8.15 -15.64 -3.59
N PRO A 56 7.58 -15.02 -4.65
CA PRO A 56 7.72 -13.57 -4.87
C PRO A 56 7.06 -12.78 -3.74
N GLU A 57 7.59 -11.57 -3.50
CA GLU A 57 7.10 -10.68 -2.46
C GLU A 57 6.99 -9.24 -2.92
N ILE A 58 6.05 -8.50 -2.35
CA ILE A 58 5.85 -7.06 -2.55
C ILE A 58 5.88 -6.36 -1.19
N LYS A 59 6.72 -5.33 -1.06
CA LYS A 59 6.88 -4.54 0.16
C LYS A 59 6.01 -3.28 0.11
N LEU A 60 5.36 -2.95 1.21
CA LEU A 60 4.40 -1.86 1.29
C LEU A 60 4.78 -0.84 2.36
N GLN A 61 4.79 0.44 1.98
CA GLN A 61 4.65 1.55 2.90
C GLN A 61 3.19 1.94 2.97
N LEU A 62 2.60 1.93 4.16
CA LEU A 62 1.20 2.22 4.38
C LEU A 62 1.02 3.64 4.90
N LYS A 63 0.07 4.36 4.33
CA LYS A 63 -0.40 5.66 4.80
C LYS A 63 -1.92 5.69 4.77
N ALA A 64 -2.52 6.53 5.60
CA ALA A 64 -3.97 6.73 5.59
C ALA A 64 -4.32 8.20 5.75
N THR A 65 -5.39 8.63 5.11
CA THR A 65 -5.92 9.99 5.23
C THR A 65 -7.44 9.99 5.27
N SER A 66 -8.01 10.82 6.14
CA SER A 66 -9.46 11.12 6.17
C SER A 66 -9.79 12.43 5.44
N ASN A 67 -8.78 13.13 4.90
CA ASN A 67 -8.94 14.38 4.17
C ASN A 67 -8.07 14.34 2.90
N ALA A 68 -8.47 13.49 1.94
CA ALA A 68 -7.74 13.33 0.69
C ALA A 68 -7.88 14.58 -0.21
N ASN A 69 -6.75 15.20 -0.57
CA ASN A 69 -6.72 16.27 -1.55
C ASN A 69 -6.66 15.66 -2.95
N ILE A 70 -7.79 15.69 -3.68
CA ILE A 70 -7.92 15.07 -5.02
C ILE A 70 -7.92 16.18 -6.08
N ILE A 71 -6.94 16.12 -6.98
CA ILE A 71 -6.80 17.05 -8.11
C ILE A 71 -6.55 16.23 -9.37
N GLU A 72 -7.33 16.48 -10.43
CA GLU A 72 -7.16 15.83 -11.75
C GLU A 72 -7.02 14.30 -11.69
N GLY A 73 -7.87 13.64 -10.87
CA GLY A 73 -7.87 12.18 -10.75
C GLY A 73 -6.70 11.60 -9.95
N ASN A 74 -5.96 12.42 -9.20
CA ASN A 74 -4.86 12.00 -8.36
C ASN A 74 -5.07 12.48 -6.91
N ILE A 75 -4.72 11.65 -5.95
CA ILE A 75 -4.55 12.06 -4.56
C ILE A 75 -3.18 12.74 -4.44
N HIS A 76 -3.17 14.00 -4.02
CA HIS A 76 -1.95 14.73 -3.71
C HIS A 76 -1.59 14.48 -2.24
N PHE A 77 -0.66 13.56 -2.01
CA PHE A 77 -0.29 13.10 -0.67
C PHE A 77 1.10 13.62 -0.26
N PRO A 78 1.23 14.34 0.87
CA PRO A 78 2.53 14.78 1.39
C PRO A 78 3.25 13.57 2.02
N LEU A 79 4.31 13.11 1.37
CA LEU A 79 5.13 12.00 1.83
C LEU A 79 6.43 12.55 2.45
N PRO A 80 6.84 12.14 3.67
CA PRO A 80 8.13 12.51 4.23
C PRO A 80 9.29 12.19 3.28
N ILE A 81 10.29 13.06 3.19
CA ILE A 81 11.40 12.91 2.24
C ILE A 81 12.19 11.62 2.46
N LYS A 82 12.33 11.14 3.71
CA LYS A 82 12.93 9.85 4.02
C LYS A 82 12.16 8.72 3.32
N ASN A 83 10.82 8.65 3.51
CA ASN A 83 9.99 7.61 2.88
C ASN A 83 10.07 7.69 1.35
N TYR A 84 10.08 8.90 0.78
CA TYR A 84 10.25 9.08 -0.66
C TYR A 84 11.57 8.49 -1.17
N ASN A 85 12.69 8.83 -0.49
CA ASN A 85 14.01 8.36 -0.89
C ASN A 85 14.15 6.84 -0.73
N ASP A 86 13.58 6.26 0.32
CA ASP A 86 13.58 4.81 0.51
C ASP A 86 12.79 4.12 -0.61
N LEU A 87 11.59 4.61 -0.94
CA LEU A 87 10.71 3.98 -1.92
C LEU A 87 11.15 4.17 -3.38
N ARG A 88 11.83 5.30 -3.72
CA ARG A 88 12.33 5.53 -5.08
C ARG A 88 13.62 4.76 -5.38
N SER A 89 14.34 4.34 -4.36
CA SER A 89 15.60 3.63 -4.49
C SER A 89 15.40 2.24 -5.07
N LYS A 90 16.32 1.81 -5.95
CA LYS A 90 16.29 0.46 -6.52
C LYS A 90 16.37 -0.59 -5.42
N SER A 91 15.51 -1.58 -5.49
CA SER A 91 15.40 -2.67 -4.52
C SER A 91 15.24 -4.00 -5.24
N ALA A 92 15.64 -5.11 -4.62
CA ALA A 92 15.43 -6.45 -5.15
C ALA A 92 13.93 -6.77 -5.27
N ASN A 93 13.14 -6.37 -4.28
CA ASN A 93 11.69 -6.56 -4.27
C ASN A 93 10.97 -5.24 -4.57
N PRO A 94 9.85 -5.27 -5.28
CA PRO A 94 9.04 -4.08 -5.51
C PRO A 94 8.59 -3.43 -4.19
N ARG A 95 8.62 -2.10 -4.14
CA ARG A 95 8.17 -1.28 -3.01
C ARG A 95 7.06 -0.36 -3.48
N LEU A 96 5.91 -0.41 -2.82
CA LEU A 96 4.75 0.41 -3.18
C LEU A 96 4.35 1.31 -2.02
N LEU A 97 4.01 2.55 -2.32
CA LEU A 97 3.25 3.39 -1.42
C LEU A 97 1.77 3.06 -1.58
N VAL A 98 1.10 2.71 -0.49
CA VAL A 98 -0.35 2.46 -0.44
C VAL A 98 -0.99 3.49 0.47
N VAL A 99 -1.95 4.24 -0.05
CA VAL A 99 -2.66 5.30 0.67
C VAL A 99 -4.13 4.91 0.84
N LEU A 100 -4.55 4.59 2.07
CA LEU A 100 -5.94 4.36 2.41
C LEU A 100 -6.67 5.69 2.57
N CYS A 101 -7.71 5.90 1.76
CA CYS A 101 -8.66 6.97 2.00
C CYS A 101 -9.73 6.51 3.00
N LEU A 102 -10.07 7.36 3.95
CA LEU A 102 -11.11 7.13 4.94
C LEU A 102 -12.16 8.25 4.87
N PRO A 103 -13.40 8.03 5.32
CA PRO A 103 -14.35 9.10 5.54
C PRO A 103 -13.80 10.16 6.50
N THR A 104 -14.29 11.39 6.38
CA THR A 104 -13.91 12.49 7.30
C THR A 104 -14.30 12.16 8.73
N ASP A 105 -15.52 11.65 8.93
CA ASP A 105 -16.01 11.29 10.24
C ASP A 105 -15.57 9.87 10.63
N ARG A 106 -14.94 9.75 11.78
CA ARG A 106 -14.40 8.48 12.27
C ARG A 106 -15.46 7.40 12.48
N ILE A 107 -16.69 7.79 12.84
CA ILE A 107 -17.82 6.88 13.04
C ILE A 107 -18.14 6.07 11.78
N ASP A 108 -17.76 6.62 10.62
CA ASP A 108 -18.01 6.02 9.30
C ASP A 108 -16.88 5.13 8.80
N TRP A 109 -15.75 5.01 9.51
CA TRP A 109 -14.61 4.22 9.02
C TRP A 109 -14.92 2.74 8.93
N LEU A 110 -15.71 2.23 9.87
CA LEU A 110 -16.14 0.84 9.93
C LEU A 110 -17.65 0.76 10.16
N CYS A 111 -18.37 0.13 9.26
CA CYS A 111 -19.75 -0.32 9.49
C CYS A 111 -19.76 -1.79 9.87
N HIS A 112 -20.46 -2.15 10.93
CA HIS A 112 -20.54 -3.52 11.42
C HIS A 112 -21.99 -3.91 11.75
N SER A 113 -22.41 -5.08 11.27
CA SER A 113 -23.66 -5.75 11.62
C SER A 113 -23.39 -7.26 11.76
N PRO A 114 -24.36 -8.06 12.24
CA PRO A 114 -24.19 -9.52 12.25
C PRO A 114 -23.96 -10.16 10.88
N SER A 115 -24.33 -9.49 9.79
CA SER A 115 -24.26 -10.00 8.42
C SER A 115 -23.09 -9.46 7.62
N GLU A 116 -22.48 -8.33 8.04
CA GLU A 116 -21.45 -7.65 7.25
C GLU A 116 -20.50 -6.81 8.10
N MET A 117 -19.29 -6.66 7.59
CA MET A 117 -18.30 -5.71 8.08
C MET A 117 -17.72 -4.96 6.88
N ILE A 118 -17.88 -3.64 6.86
CA ILE A 118 -17.47 -2.80 5.73
C ILE A 118 -16.49 -1.74 6.22
N LEU A 119 -15.26 -1.78 5.71
CA LEU A 119 -14.35 -0.63 5.74
C LEU A 119 -14.75 0.29 4.59
N LYS A 120 -15.21 1.51 4.92
CA LYS A 120 -15.64 2.48 3.91
C LYS A 120 -14.46 3.07 3.17
N LYS A 121 -14.64 3.31 1.86
CA LYS A 121 -13.65 3.74 0.88
C LYS A 121 -12.59 2.64 0.61
N CYS A 122 -11.52 3.00 -0.09
CA CYS A 122 -10.48 2.04 -0.48
C CYS A 122 -9.09 2.68 -0.44
N ALA A 123 -8.07 1.85 -0.65
CA ALA A 123 -6.70 2.29 -0.80
C ALA A 123 -6.31 2.40 -2.28
N TYR A 124 -5.33 3.26 -2.52
CA TYR A 124 -4.71 3.49 -3.84
C TYR A 124 -3.20 3.34 -3.71
N PHE A 125 -2.54 2.96 -4.79
CA PHE A 125 -1.10 2.73 -4.74
C PHE A 125 -0.34 3.46 -5.83
N VAL A 126 0.96 3.66 -5.59
CA VAL A 126 1.90 4.14 -6.58
C VAL A 126 3.27 3.48 -6.38
N ASN A 127 3.93 3.15 -7.50
CA ASN A 127 5.33 2.76 -7.52
C ASN A 127 6.19 4.01 -7.70
N LEU A 128 7.13 4.27 -6.79
CA LEU A 128 8.04 5.41 -6.83
C LEU A 128 9.43 5.04 -7.35
N ASN A 129 9.67 3.76 -7.65
CA ASN A 129 10.97 3.26 -8.09
C ASN A 129 11.51 4.05 -9.30
N GLY A 130 12.76 4.46 -9.23
CA GLY A 130 13.42 5.18 -10.32
C GLY A 130 13.03 6.66 -10.48
N LEU A 131 12.13 7.19 -9.65
CA LEU A 131 11.82 8.61 -9.69
C LEU A 131 13.04 9.45 -9.25
N PRO A 132 13.19 10.67 -9.80
CA PRO A 132 14.34 11.53 -9.51
C PRO A 132 14.39 11.97 -8.06
N GLU A 133 15.58 12.25 -7.58
CA GLU A 133 15.78 12.89 -6.28
C GLU A 133 15.07 14.23 -6.20
N LYS A 134 14.63 14.60 -5.00
CA LYS A 134 13.97 15.88 -4.72
C LYS A 134 14.80 16.65 -3.69
N GLU A 135 14.97 17.94 -3.94
CA GLU A 135 15.69 18.85 -3.04
C GLU A 135 14.87 19.31 -1.83
N ASN A 136 13.71 18.71 -1.59
CA ASN A 136 12.85 19.04 -0.46
C ASN A 136 13.50 18.55 0.84
N GLU A 137 13.45 19.37 1.89
CA GLU A 137 14.05 19.03 3.19
C GLU A 137 13.14 18.16 4.06
N THR A 138 11.81 18.30 3.97
CA THR A 138 10.87 17.66 4.90
C THR A 138 9.92 16.68 4.24
N SER A 139 9.26 17.07 3.16
CA SER A 139 8.27 16.25 2.46
C SER A 139 8.16 16.57 0.98
N VAL A 140 7.65 15.60 0.23
CA VAL A 140 7.37 15.70 -1.22
C VAL A 140 5.90 15.39 -1.45
N THR A 141 5.20 16.19 -2.26
CA THR A 141 3.84 15.84 -2.69
C THR A 141 3.89 14.78 -3.76
N ILE A 142 3.32 13.61 -3.46
CA ILE A 142 3.20 12.47 -4.37
C ILE A 142 1.81 12.49 -4.99
N LYS A 143 1.74 12.27 -6.30
CA LYS A 143 0.48 12.03 -7.02
C LYS A 143 0.19 10.53 -7.01
N VAL A 144 -0.88 10.12 -6.34
CA VAL A 144 -1.35 8.73 -6.30
C VAL A 144 -2.60 8.64 -7.18
N PRO A 145 -2.54 7.95 -8.34
CA PRO A 145 -3.66 7.92 -9.29
C PRO A 145 -4.87 7.18 -8.72
N LEU A 146 -6.07 7.74 -8.88
CA LEU A 146 -7.32 7.09 -8.45
C LEU A 146 -7.66 5.83 -9.26
N VAL A 147 -7.07 5.66 -10.44
CA VAL A 147 -7.22 4.43 -11.23
C VAL A 147 -6.45 3.26 -10.63
N ASN A 148 -5.43 3.53 -9.81
CA ASN A 148 -4.61 2.51 -9.15
C ASN A 148 -5.26 2.08 -7.82
N VAL A 149 -6.45 1.50 -7.88
CA VAL A 149 -7.12 0.95 -6.70
C VAL A 149 -6.35 -0.27 -6.20
N PHE A 150 -6.00 -0.30 -4.91
CA PHE A 150 -5.39 -1.46 -4.26
C PHE A 150 -6.48 -2.47 -3.88
N SER A 151 -6.94 -3.23 -4.89
CA SER A 151 -7.96 -4.28 -4.76
C SER A 151 -7.33 -5.67 -4.75
N PRO A 152 -8.08 -6.73 -4.39
CA PRO A 152 -7.62 -8.11 -4.53
C PRO A 152 -7.15 -8.45 -5.95
N GLU A 153 -7.90 -8.03 -6.97
CA GLU A 153 -7.57 -8.29 -8.39
C GLU A 153 -6.30 -7.57 -8.81
N THR A 154 -6.16 -6.30 -8.41
CA THR A 154 -4.95 -5.51 -8.70
C THR A 154 -3.74 -6.10 -7.98
N LEU A 155 -3.87 -6.48 -6.70
CA LEU A 155 -2.80 -7.13 -5.95
C LEU A 155 -2.35 -8.43 -6.63
N TYR A 156 -3.30 -9.27 -7.08
CA TYR A 156 -2.95 -10.49 -7.81
C TYR A 156 -2.17 -10.17 -9.09
N THR A 157 -2.57 -9.15 -9.86
CA THR A 157 -1.89 -8.70 -11.08
C THR A 157 -0.47 -8.21 -10.78
N LEU A 158 -0.29 -7.43 -9.71
CA LEU A 158 1.01 -6.95 -9.27
C LEU A 158 1.92 -8.11 -8.85
N MET A 159 1.39 -9.07 -8.08
CA MET A 159 2.14 -10.26 -7.67
C MET A 159 2.49 -11.16 -8.87
N LEU A 160 1.61 -11.27 -9.86
CA LEU A 160 1.87 -11.99 -11.10
C LEU A 160 3.02 -11.37 -11.89
N LYS A 161 3.01 -10.05 -12.07
CA LYS A 161 4.13 -9.32 -12.69
C LYS A 161 5.43 -9.52 -11.92
N THR A 162 5.38 -9.36 -10.59
CA THR A 162 6.54 -9.61 -9.72
C THR A 162 7.07 -11.02 -9.89
N SER A 163 6.19 -12.03 -9.96
CA SER A 163 6.58 -13.44 -10.11
C SER A 163 7.29 -13.75 -11.44
N LYS A 164 7.12 -12.87 -12.43
CA LYS A 164 7.73 -12.96 -13.77
C LYS A 164 8.86 -11.93 -13.99
N GLU A 165 9.25 -11.20 -12.95
CA GLU A 165 10.25 -10.12 -13.01
C GLU A 165 9.87 -8.99 -14.00
N GLU A 166 8.58 -8.78 -14.23
CA GLU A 166 8.06 -7.70 -15.05
C GLU A 166 7.97 -6.39 -14.24
N GLU A 167 8.11 -5.24 -14.92
CA GLU A 167 7.95 -3.91 -14.27
C GLU A 167 6.50 -3.68 -13.79
N LEU A 168 6.39 -3.04 -12.60
CA LEU A 168 5.11 -2.68 -12.00
C LEU A 168 4.67 -1.26 -12.35
#